data_0d9c134fae545ba6474142797b05b0f1
#
_entry.id   0d9c134fae545ba6474142797b05b0f1
#
_cell.length_a   1.000
_cell.length_b   1.000
_cell.length_c   1.000
_cell.angle_alpha   90.00
_cell.angle_beta   90.00
_cell.angle_gamma   90.00
#
_symmetry.space_group_name_H-M   'P 1'
#
loop_
_entity.id
_entity.type
_entity.pdbx_description
1 polymer ?
#
loop_
_entity_poly.entity_id
_entity_poly.type
_entity_poly.pdbx_seq_one_letter_code
_entity_poly.pdbx_strand_id
1 'polypeptide(L)'
;SWKDDGECRCSKVLLATGAFANHFGIIPEPISIEVAEHTVVFGEVSKDTAEILSAMPSVIYHQTDEIGGSVYILPPIKYPDGRTWLKIGQSSGHSMVDPEQNLIPWFQGIGDADIAEWLSEELSKVLPGTELLSQHTSSCVTTKSQSGLQFIDKFDGTEVYSCLVGEGQAAKSADELGRMAAHKVLYGRVPAEYDDFDFRIKYQ
;
A
#
# COMPACT_ATOMS: atom_id res chain seq x y z
N SER A 1 13.51 -0.90 -15.15
CA SER A 1 12.82 -1.67 -16.18
C SER A 1 13.77 -2.68 -16.77
N TRP A 2 13.49 -3.94 -16.63
CA TRP A 2 14.15 -5.01 -17.38
C TRP A 2 13.70 -4.86 -18.83
N LYS A 3 14.60 -4.49 -19.69
CA LYS A 3 14.33 -4.31 -21.12
C LYS A 3 14.70 -5.54 -21.99
N ASP A 4 15.19 -6.59 -21.34
CA ASP A 4 15.59 -7.81 -22.01
C ASP A 4 14.69 -8.96 -21.55
N ASP A 5 14.27 -9.80 -22.48
CA ASP A 5 13.52 -11.04 -22.22
C ASP A 5 14.44 -12.08 -21.52
N GLY A 6 14.97 -11.67 -20.37
CA GLY A 6 15.88 -12.49 -19.56
C GLY A 6 15.12 -13.59 -18.83
N GLU A 7 15.51 -14.84 -19.06
CA GLU A 7 15.04 -16.00 -18.30
C GLU A 7 15.85 -16.13 -17.00
N CYS A 8 15.15 -16.27 -15.85
CA CYS A 8 15.77 -16.63 -14.58
C CYS A 8 15.28 -18.01 -14.15
N ARG A 9 16.20 -18.94 -13.92
CA ARG A 9 15.88 -20.27 -13.37
C ARG A 9 16.15 -20.31 -11.87
N CYS A 10 15.13 -20.68 -11.11
CA CYS A 10 15.19 -20.77 -9.67
C CYS A 10 14.45 -22.03 -9.19
N SER A 11 14.75 -22.48 -7.97
CA SER A 11 14.08 -23.62 -7.36
C SER A 11 12.79 -23.23 -6.63
N LYS A 12 12.67 -21.97 -6.20
CA LYS A 12 11.52 -21.43 -5.49
C LYS A 12 11.29 -19.98 -5.88
N VAL A 13 10.03 -19.55 -5.89
CA VAL A 13 9.63 -18.16 -6.18
C VAL A 13 8.81 -17.63 -5.00
N LEU A 14 9.12 -16.45 -4.50
CA LEU A 14 8.28 -15.72 -3.55
C LEU A 14 7.66 -14.52 -4.28
N LEU A 15 6.34 -14.48 -4.34
CA LEU A 15 5.57 -13.39 -4.92
C LEU A 15 5.15 -12.39 -3.84
N ALA A 16 5.54 -11.15 -4.04
CA ALA A 16 5.16 -10.00 -3.20
C ALA A 16 4.61 -8.85 -4.06
N THR A 17 3.74 -9.18 -5.01
CA THR A 17 3.27 -8.31 -6.10
C THR A 17 2.08 -7.43 -5.72
N GLY A 18 1.66 -7.47 -4.45
CA GLY A 18 0.58 -6.65 -3.92
C GLY A 18 -0.72 -6.81 -4.70
N ALA A 19 -1.34 -5.70 -5.08
CA ALA A 19 -2.63 -5.68 -5.79
C ALA A 19 -2.59 -6.34 -7.18
N PHE A 20 -1.40 -6.49 -7.76
CA PHE A 20 -1.23 -7.07 -9.09
C PHE A 20 -1.10 -8.60 -9.09
N ALA A 21 -1.33 -9.26 -7.96
CA ALA A 21 -1.17 -10.70 -7.83
C ALA A 21 -2.00 -11.51 -8.86
N ASN A 22 -3.25 -11.13 -9.08
CA ASN A 22 -4.15 -11.78 -10.05
C ASN A 22 -3.90 -11.34 -11.51
N HIS A 23 -2.91 -10.44 -11.75
CA HIS A 23 -2.63 -9.92 -13.09
C HIS A 23 -1.51 -10.71 -13.77
N PHE A 24 -1.49 -10.64 -15.10
CA PHE A 24 -0.41 -11.12 -15.94
C PHE A 24 -0.12 -12.62 -15.86
N GLY A 25 -1.01 -13.42 -15.26
CA GLY A 25 -0.82 -14.87 -15.13
C GLY A 25 0.40 -15.28 -14.30
N ILE A 26 0.81 -14.43 -13.34
CA ILE A 26 1.98 -14.67 -12.49
C ILE A 26 1.72 -15.68 -11.37
N ILE A 27 0.45 -15.95 -11.06
CA ILE A 27 0.04 -16.95 -10.07
C ILE A 27 -0.68 -18.11 -10.75
N PRO A 28 -0.60 -19.33 -10.19
CA PRO A 28 -1.22 -20.51 -10.78
C PRO A 28 -2.74 -20.46 -10.83
N GLU A 29 -3.36 -19.86 -9.83
CA GLU A 29 -4.81 -19.77 -9.63
C GLU A 29 -5.19 -18.44 -8.98
N PRO A 30 -6.26 -17.75 -9.43
CA PRO A 30 -6.69 -16.49 -8.85
C PRO A 30 -7.01 -16.59 -7.37
N ILE A 31 -6.52 -15.62 -6.61
CA ILE A 31 -6.73 -15.53 -5.15
C ILE A 31 -7.83 -14.53 -4.81
N SER A 32 -8.53 -14.77 -3.69
CA SER A 32 -9.61 -13.91 -3.21
C SER A 32 -9.05 -12.70 -2.49
N ILE A 33 -8.87 -11.60 -3.22
CA ILE A 33 -8.43 -10.31 -2.69
C ILE A 33 -9.38 -9.20 -3.12
N GLU A 34 -9.56 -8.24 -2.22
CA GLU A 34 -10.22 -6.98 -2.52
C GLU A 34 -9.15 -5.91 -2.74
N VAL A 35 -9.37 -5.04 -3.71
CA VAL A 35 -8.47 -3.92 -4.00
C VAL A 35 -9.20 -2.61 -3.76
N ALA A 36 -8.69 -1.79 -2.84
CA ALA A 36 -9.25 -0.49 -2.51
C ALA A 36 -8.45 0.63 -3.16
N GLU A 37 -9.16 1.58 -3.76
CA GLU A 37 -8.62 2.82 -4.31
C GLU A 37 -8.24 3.80 -3.21
N HIS A 38 -7.16 4.52 -3.42
CA HIS A 38 -6.74 5.60 -2.55
C HIS A 38 -6.25 6.78 -3.39
N THR A 39 -6.61 7.97 -2.96
CA THR A 39 -6.03 9.22 -3.44
C THR A 39 -5.12 9.78 -2.37
N VAL A 40 -3.97 10.29 -2.77
CA VAL A 40 -3.01 10.95 -1.89
C VAL A 40 -2.61 12.30 -2.47
N VAL A 41 -2.36 13.25 -1.58
CA VAL A 41 -1.88 14.59 -1.91
C VAL A 41 -0.50 14.78 -1.32
N PHE A 42 0.40 15.30 -2.13
CA PHE A 42 1.74 15.71 -1.73
C PHE A 42 1.83 17.25 -1.80
N GLY A 43 2.20 17.85 -0.69
CA GLY A 43 2.50 19.27 -0.61
C GLY A 43 4.01 19.49 -0.47
N GLU A 44 4.63 20.20 -1.42
CA GLU A 44 6.03 20.60 -1.31
C GLU A 44 6.17 21.67 -0.26
N VAL A 45 7.09 21.51 0.67
CA VAL A 45 7.36 22.46 1.73
C VAL A 45 8.77 23.04 1.61
N SER A 46 8.93 24.27 2.08
CA SER A 46 10.24 24.91 2.19
C SER A 46 11.13 24.17 3.19
N LYS A 47 12.44 24.42 3.13
CA LYS A 47 13.38 23.88 4.10
C LYS A 47 13.04 24.32 5.53
N ASP A 48 12.64 25.56 5.71
CA ASP A 48 12.30 26.13 7.03
C ASP A 48 11.02 25.46 7.57
N THR A 49 9.99 25.30 6.73
CA THR A 49 8.77 24.57 7.09
C THR A 49 9.06 23.10 7.42
N ALA A 50 9.93 22.46 6.65
CA ALA A 50 10.33 21.07 6.92
C ALA A 50 11.08 20.94 8.26
N GLU A 51 11.91 21.92 8.62
CA GLU A 51 12.60 21.94 9.92
C GLU A 51 11.63 22.12 11.08
N ILE A 52 10.66 23.03 10.96
CA ILE A 52 9.61 23.25 11.96
C ILE A 52 8.79 21.96 12.16
N LEU A 53 8.44 21.26 11.09
CA LEU A 53 7.63 20.05 11.13
C LEU A 53 8.46 18.76 11.32
N SER A 54 9.78 18.86 11.48
CA SER A 54 10.70 17.69 11.54
C SER A 54 10.41 16.73 12.70
N ALA A 55 9.90 17.25 13.81
CA ALA A 55 9.52 16.47 14.99
C ALA A 55 8.05 16.03 15.00
N MET A 56 7.30 16.34 13.93
CA MET A 56 5.89 15.96 13.83
C MET A 56 5.77 14.44 13.73
N PRO A 57 4.94 13.78 14.54
CA PRO A 57 4.64 12.36 14.35
C PRO A 57 3.77 12.17 13.10
N SER A 58 3.66 10.93 12.63
CA SER A 58 2.56 10.55 11.74
C SER A 58 1.24 10.74 12.46
N VAL A 59 0.29 11.39 11.81
CA VAL A 59 -1.03 11.71 12.37
C VAL A 59 -2.07 10.81 11.69
N ILE A 60 -2.98 10.23 12.47
CA ILE A 60 -4.23 9.66 11.96
C ILE A 60 -5.35 10.48 12.59
N TYR A 61 -6.11 11.15 11.75
CA TYR A 61 -7.22 11.97 12.16
C TYR A 61 -8.54 11.31 11.75
N HIS A 62 -9.29 10.88 12.76
CA HIS A 62 -10.57 10.22 12.54
C HIS A 62 -11.69 11.24 12.48
N GLN A 63 -12.39 11.27 11.35
CA GLN A 63 -13.64 12.00 11.18
C GLN A 63 -14.80 11.01 11.13
N THR A 64 -15.88 11.34 11.81
CA THR A 64 -17.05 10.46 11.91
C THR A 64 -18.17 10.80 10.93
N ASP A 65 -18.18 12.01 10.38
CA ASP A 65 -19.37 12.59 9.75
C ASP A 65 -19.14 13.13 8.33
N GLU A 66 -17.98 12.88 7.67
CA GLU A 66 -17.67 13.47 6.38
C GLU A 66 -17.37 12.47 5.26
N ILE A 67 -17.55 12.92 4.02
CA ILE A 67 -17.53 12.17 2.75
C ILE A 67 -16.23 11.36 2.54
N GLY A 68 -15.10 11.82 3.05
CA GLY A 68 -13.80 11.17 2.84
C GLY A 68 -13.36 10.23 3.97
N GLY A 69 -14.08 10.22 5.08
CA GLY A 69 -13.71 9.42 6.27
C GLY A 69 -12.46 9.95 6.98
N SER A 70 -11.62 9.06 7.46
CA SER A 70 -10.41 9.42 8.19
C SER A 70 -9.23 9.68 7.26
N VAL A 71 -8.32 10.55 7.70
CA VAL A 71 -7.07 10.85 6.98
C VAL A 71 -5.84 10.46 7.78
N TYR A 72 -4.74 10.23 7.08
CA TYR A 72 -3.41 10.17 7.68
C TYR A 72 -2.52 11.26 7.10
N ILE A 73 -1.62 11.82 7.91
CA ILE A 73 -0.62 12.79 7.49
C ILE A 73 0.76 12.27 7.90
N LEU A 74 1.68 12.28 6.96
CA LEU A 74 3.08 11.94 7.20
C LEU A 74 3.92 13.21 7.27
N PRO A 75 4.92 13.26 8.19
CA PRO A 75 5.81 14.41 8.28
C PRO A 75 6.58 14.64 6.97
N PRO A 76 7.11 15.87 6.77
CA PRO A 76 7.90 16.17 5.58
C PRO A 76 9.15 15.28 5.50
N ILE A 77 9.35 14.65 4.36
CA ILE A 77 10.56 13.89 4.06
C ILE A 77 11.11 14.26 2.69
N LYS A 78 12.43 14.12 2.53
CA LYS A 78 13.07 14.33 1.24
C LYS A 78 12.86 13.12 0.34
N TYR A 79 12.34 13.36 -0.85
CA TYR A 79 12.08 12.36 -1.88
C TYR A 79 13.23 12.26 -2.89
N PRO A 80 13.26 11.21 -3.74
CA PRO A 80 14.31 11.01 -4.74
C PRO A 80 14.42 12.12 -5.78
N ASP A 81 13.35 12.91 -5.99
CA ASP A 81 13.34 14.09 -6.86
C ASP A 81 14.10 15.28 -6.26
N GLY A 82 14.62 15.14 -5.03
CA GLY A 82 15.35 16.14 -4.30
C GLY A 82 14.49 17.13 -3.51
N ARG A 83 13.17 17.10 -3.70
CA ARG A 83 12.20 17.96 -3.00
C ARG A 83 11.75 17.35 -1.68
N THR A 84 11.20 18.19 -0.81
CA THR A 84 10.68 17.75 0.49
C THR A 84 9.15 17.83 0.45
N TRP A 85 8.52 16.67 0.64
CA TRP A 85 7.08 16.50 0.53
C TRP A 85 6.45 16.12 1.87
N LEU A 86 5.43 16.86 2.24
CA LEU A 86 4.42 16.51 3.24
C LEU A 86 3.34 15.69 2.52
N LYS A 87 2.84 14.63 3.12
CA LYS A 87 1.86 13.75 2.48
C LYS A 87 0.60 13.61 3.33
N ILE A 88 -0.57 13.74 2.69
CA ILE A 88 -1.86 13.37 3.26
C ILE A 88 -2.56 12.35 2.36
N GLY A 89 -3.31 11.44 2.96
CA GLY A 89 -4.12 10.45 2.23
C GLY A 89 -5.29 9.96 3.05
N GLN A 90 -6.25 9.31 2.37
CA GLN A 90 -7.36 8.66 3.04
C GLN A 90 -6.87 7.46 3.85
N SER A 91 -7.43 7.26 5.04
CA SER A 91 -7.25 6.06 5.86
C SER A 91 -8.52 5.20 5.95
N SER A 92 -9.65 5.72 5.50
CA SER A 92 -10.94 5.02 5.40
C SER A 92 -11.82 5.63 4.30
N GLY A 93 -12.97 5.05 4.04
CA GLY A 93 -13.91 5.61 3.05
C GLY A 93 -13.53 5.35 1.59
N HIS A 94 -12.87 4.22 1.31
CA HIS A 94 -12.34 3.91 -0.02
C HIS A 94 -13.39 3.24 -0.91
N SER A 95 -13.33 3.56 -2.21
CA SER A 95 -13.99 2.77 -3.25
C SER A 95 -13.19 1.51 -3.54
N MET A 96 -13.90 0.46 -4.02
CA MET A 96 -13.25 -0.75 -4.48
C MET A 96 -13.01 -0.63 -5.99
N VAL A 97 -11.81 -0.98 -6.42
CA VAL A 97 -11.47 -1.03 -7.84
C VAL A 97 -11.87 -2.39 -8.41
N ASP A 98 -12.41 -2.37 -9.63
CA ASP A 98 -12.48 -3.60 -10.43
C ASP A 98 -11.05 -4.00 -10.84
N PRO A 99 -10.50 -5.10 -10.25
CA PRO A 99 -9.09 -5.43 -10.48
C PRO A 99 -8.81 -5.74 -11.95
N GLU A 100 -9.77 -6.31 -12.69
CA GLU A 100 -9.53 -6.77 -14.05
C GLU A 100 -9.50 -5.62 -15.07
N GLN A 101 -10.34 -4.60 -14.87
CA GLN A 101 -10.54 -3.54 -15.86
C GLN A 101 -9.83 -2.22 -15.48
N ASN A 102 -9.82 -1.87 -14.21
CA ASN A 102 -9.50 -0.51 -13.77
C ASN A 102 -8.21 -0.38 -12.96
N LEU A 103 -7.61 -1.48 -12.46
CA LEU A 103 -6.45 -1.39 -11.56
C LEU A 103 -5.25 -0.67 -12.19
N ILE A 104 -4.88 -1.03 -13.41
CA ILE A 104 -3.71 -0.43 -14.07
C ILE A 104 -3.97 1.05 -14.42
N PRO A 105 -5.10 1.40 -15.08
CA PRO A 105 -5.43 2.80 -15.32
C PRO A 105 -5.49 3.65 -14.04
N TRP A 106 -6.10 3.13 -12.98
CA TRP A 106 -6.13 3.82 -11.69
C TRP A 106 -4.73 4.03 -11.12
N PHE A 107 -3.93 2.96 -11.03
CA PHE A 107 -2.59 3.02 -10.43
C PHE A 107 -1.62 3.94 -11.18
N GLN A 108 -1.82 4.14 -12.49
CA GLN A 108 -1.06 5.07 -13.32
C GLN A 108 -1.65 6.49 -13.33
N GLY A 109 -2.80 6.70 -12.69
CA GLY A 109 -3.51 7.95 -12.64
C GLY A 109 -3.04 8.89 -11.53
N ILE A 110 -3.80 9.95 -11.36
CA ILE A 110 -3.56 10.99 -10.35
C ILE A 110 -4.51 10.88 -9.14
N GLY A 111 -5.36 9.85 -9.12
CA GLY A 111 -6.42 9.69 -8.12
C GLY A 111 -7.70 10.44 -8.48
N ASP A 112 -8.61 10.51 -7.53
CA ASP A 112 -9.90 11.19 -7.63
C ASP A 112 -9.74 12.68 -7.28
N ALA A 113 -10.30 13.57 -8.12
CA ALA A 113 -10.13 15.02 -7.98
C ALA A 113 -10.90 15.59 -6.76
N ASP A 114 -12.10 15.08 -6.50
CA ASP A 114 -12.94 15.55 -5.38
C ASP A 114 -12.31 15.13 -4.04
N ILE A 115 -11.78 13.92 -3.99
CA ILE A 115 -11.02 13.43 -2.83
C ILE A 115 -9.72 14.21 -2.63
N ALA A 116 -9.04 14.57 -3.70
CA ALA A 116 -7.81 15.36 -3.62
C ALA A 116 -8.08 16.78 -3.10
N GLU A 117 -9.18 17.41 -3.53
CA GLU A 117 -9.61 18.71 -3.02
C GLU A 117 -9.93 18.62 -1.52
N TRP A 118 -10.75 17.67 -1.13
CA TRP A 118 -11.08 17.41 0.27
C TRP A 118 -9.82 17.16 1.13
N LEU A 119 -8.88 16.33 0.67
CA LEU A 119 -7.62 16.08 1.39
C LEU A 119 -6.80 17.36 1.58
N SER A 120 -6.80 18.25 0.60
CA SER A 120 -6.09 19.54 0.68
C SER A 120 -6.73 20.47 1.71
N GLU A 121 -8.05 20.47 1.80
CA GLU A 121 -8.78 21.21 2.83
C GLU A 121 -8.47 20.64 4.22
N GLU A 122 -8.50 19.30 4.38
CA GLU A 122 -8.19 18.64 5.65
C GLU A 122 -6.75 18.90 6.08
N LEU A 123 -5.80 18.90 5.15
CA LEU A 123 -4.42 19.27 5.45
C LEU A 123 -4.34 20.67 6.04
N SER A 124 -5.07 21.62 5.44
CA SER A 124 -5.11 23.02 5.91
C SER A 124 -5.78 23.18 7.28
N LYS A 125 -6.76 22.34 7.60
CA LYS A 125 -7.43 22.30 8.92
C LYS A 125 -6.51 21.73 10.01
N VAL A 126 -5.80 20.65 9.71
CA VAL A 126 -4.94 19.96 10.69
C VAL A 126 -3.61 20.66 10.90
N LEU A 127 -3.06 21.27 9.85
CA LEU A 127 -1.79 22.01 9.87
C LEU A 127 -1.98 23.46 9.40
N PRO A 128 -2.72 24.30 10.16
CA PRO A 128 -3.01 25.67 9.79
C PRO A 128 -1.72 26.48 9.65
N GLY A 129 -1.67 27.33 8.61
CA GLY A 129 -0.53 28.19 8.33
C GLY A 129 0.67 27.50 7.66
N THR A 130 0.55 26.23 7.30
CA THR A 130 1.58 25.56 6.51
C THR A 130 1.52 26.01 5.06
N GLU A 131 2.55 26.74 4.60
CA GLU A 131 2.68 27.13 3.21
C GLU A 131 3.23 25.99 2.36
N LEU A 132 2.52 25.68 1.26
CA LEU A 132 2.94 24.73 0.25
C LEU A 132 3.51 25.47 -0.96
N LEU A 133 4.72 25.11 -1.39
CA LEU A 133 5.37 25.70 -2.57
C LEU A 133 4.73 25.16 -3.85
N SER A 134 4.34 23.92 -3.85
CA SER A 134 3.61 23.24 -4.93
C SER A 134 2.83 22.06 -4.38
N GLN A 135 1.91 21.54 -5.18
CA GLN A 135 1.09 20.39 -4.82
C GLN A 135 0.90 19.47 -6.02
N HIS A 136 0.89 18.15 -5.77
CA HIS A 136 0.46 17.17 -6.75
C HIS A 136 -0.30 16.04 -6.08
N THR A 137 -1.07 15.31 -6.88
CA THR A 137 -1.86 14.17 -6.45
C THR A 137 -1.32 12.89 -7.06
N SER A 138 -1.60 11.77 -6.43
CA SER A 138 -1.28 10.45 -6.95
C SER A 138 -2.32 9.46 -6.50
N SER A 139 -2.59 8.47 -7.34
CA SER A 139 -3.35 7.30 -6.99
C SER A 139 -2.50 6.29 -6.22
N CYS A 140 -3.16 5.50 -5.41
CA CYS A 140 -2.59 4.36 -4.71
C CYS A 140 -3.64 3.27 -4.59
N VAL A 141 -3.23 2.06 -4.27
CA VAL A 141 -4.14 0.94 -3.98
C VAL A 141 -3.65 0.18 -2.76
N THR A 142 -4.59 -0.38 -2.03
CA THR A 142 -4.31 -1.36 -0.97
C THR A 142 -5.10 -2.63 -1.22
N THR A 143 -4.62 -3.72 -0.65
CA THR A 143 -5.28 -5.02 -0.74
C THR A 143 -5.81 -5.45 0.61
N LYS A 144 -6.96 -6.10 0.60
CA LYS A 144 -7.60 -6.68 1.78
C LYS A 144 -8.00 -8.12 1.50
N SER A 145 -7.98 -8.93 2.55
CA SER A 145 -8.57 -10.28 2.56
C SER A 145 -9.83 -10.29 3.42
N GLN A 146 -10.68 -11.27 3.20
CA GLN A 146 -11.87 -11.47 4.02
C GLN A 146 -11.52 -11.78 5.50
N SER A 147 -10.36 -12.39 5.75
CA SER A 147 -9.89 -12.73 7.11
C SER A 147 -9.21 -11.57 7.83
N GLY A 148 -8.83 -10.49 7.13
CA GLY A 148 -7.98 -9.43 7.66
C GLY A 148 -6.51 -9.86 7.86
N LEU A 149 -6.10 -11.01 7.32
CA LEU A 149 -4.73 -11.53 7.43
C LEU A 149 -4.07 -11.61 6.05
N GLN A 150 -2.76 -11.54 6.05
CA GLN A 150 -1.93 -11.71 4.87
C GLN A 150 -1.97 -13.17 4.37
N PHE A 151 -1.72 -13.37 3.08
CA PHE A 151 -1.47 -14.68 2.51
C PHE A 151 0.03 -14.96 2.47
N ILE A 152 0.51 -15.73 3.45
CA ILE A 152 1.90 -16.20 3.55
C ILE A 152 1.90 -17.71 3.44
N ASP A 153 1.82 -18.19 2.21
CA ASP A 153 1.61 -19.60 1.95
C ASP A 153 2.28 -20.03 0.65
N LYS A 154 2.14 -21.31 0.32
CA LYS A 154 2.60 -21.94 -0.91
C LYS A 154 1.39 -22.26 -1.79
N PHE A 155 1.46 -21.95 -3.07
CA PHE A 155 0.45 -22.39 -4.03
C PHE A 155 0.55 -23.91 -4.21
N ASP A 156 -0.60 -24.60 -4.14
CA ASP A 156 -0.67 -26.03 -4.20
C ASP A 156 -0.03 -26.63 -5.46
N GLY A 157 0.71 -27.73 -5.30
CA GLY A 157 1.37 -28.41 -6.41
C GLY A 157 2.55 -27.66 -7.05
N THR A 158 2.98 -26.52 -6.50
CA THR A 158 4.04 -25.67 -7.07
C THR A 158 5.19 -25.42 -6.08
N GLU A 159 6.25 -24.76 -6.54
CA GLU A 159 7.27 -24.13 -5.69
C GLU A 159 7.16 -22.59 -5.70
N VAL A 160 5.94 -22.07 -5.88
CA VAL A 160 5.60 -20.65 -5.81
C VAL A 160 4.98 -20.35 -4.45
N TYR A 161 5.48 -19.34 -3.79
CA TYR A 161 5.07 -18.89 -2.46
C TYR A 161 4.51 -17.48 -2.55
N SER A 162 3.64 -17.12 -1.62
CA SER A 162 3.04 -15.80 -1.50
C SER A 162 3.49 -15.06 -0.24
N CYS A 163 3.66 -13.76 -0.35
CA CYS A 163 3.59 -12.78 0.73
C CYS A 163 2.73 -11.63 0.20
N LEU A 164 1.42 -11.82 0.25
CA LEU A 164 0.44 -10.98 -0.41
C LEU A 164 -0.59 -10.46 0.59
N VAL A 165 -1.38 -9.47 0.19
CA VAL A 165 -2.44 -8.83 0.98
C VAL A 165 -1.88 -8.04 2.17
N GLY A 166 -1.55 -6.77 1.91
CA GLY A 166 -0.93 -5.89 2.90
C GLY A 166 -1.88 -5.28 3.94
N GLU A 167 -3.20 -5.48 3.84
CA GLU A 167 -4.25 -4.93 4.71
C GLU A 167 -4.15 -3.40 4.90
N GLY A 168 -3.55 -2.67 3.94
CA GLY A 168 -3.26 -1.24 4.06
C GLY A 168 -2.20 -0.88 5.11
N GLN A 169 -1.55 -1.87 5.73
CA GLN A 169 -0.66 -1.68 6.88
C GLN A 169 0.73 -2.30 6.71
N ALA A 170 1.00 -2.97 5.59
CA ALA A 170 2.22 -3.75 5.38
C ALA A 170 3.53 -2.96 5.55
N ALA A 171 3.53 -1.66 5.26
CA ALA A 171 4.73 -0.83 5.45
C ALA A 171 5.24 -0.83 6.91
N LYS A 172 4.34 -0.92 7.89
CA LYS A 172 4.69 -0.93 9.32
C LYS A 172 5.24 -2.27 9.80
N SER A 173 4.87 -3.35 9.13
CA SER A 173 5.19 -4.74 9.50
C SER A 173 6.02 -5.46 8.45
N ALA A 174 6.59 -4.73 7.49
CA ALA A 174 7.28 -5.30 6.33
C ALA A 174 8.43 -6.25 6.70
N ASP A 175 9.22 -5.91 7.72
CA ASP A 175 10.32 -6.73 8.20
C ASP A 175 9.82 -8.09 8.70
N GLU A 176 8.76 -8.06 9.49
CA GLU A 176 8.21 -9.27 10.09
C GLU A 176 7.47 -10.13 9.05
N LEU A 177 6.70 -9.52 8.16
CA LEU A 177 6.07 -10.24 7.04
C LEU A 177 7.13 -10.89 6.15
N GLY A 178 8.23 -10.19 5.88
CA GLY A 178 9.37 -10.72 5.14
C GLY A 178 10.04 -11.90 5.86
N ARG A 179 10.22 -11.82 7.19
CA ARG A 179 10.75 -12.91 8.01
C ARG A 179 9.84 -14.14 7.97
N MET A 180 8.52 -13.94 8.12
CA MET A 180 7.52 -15.01 8.07
C MET A 180 7.51 -15.70 6.70
N ALA A 181 7.52 -14.91 5.61
CA ALA A 181 7.54 -15.42 4.25
C ALA A 181 8.83 -16.20 3.96
N ALA A 182 9.99 -15.67 4.36
CA ALA A 182 11.27 -16.37 4.23
C ALA A 182 11.27 -17.71 5.01
N HIS A 183 10.72 -17.72 6.21
CA HIS A 183 10.60 -18.92 7.02
C HIS A 183 9.69 -19.96 6.34
N LYS A 184 8.56 -19.53 5.77
CA LYS A 184 7.66 -20.39 5.00
C LYS A 184 8.35 -20.99 3.77
N VAL A 185 9.12 -20.19 3.03
CA VAL A 185 9.89 -20.66 1.86
C VAL A 185 10.96 -21.68 2.24
N LEU A 186 11.66 -21.45 3.35
CA LEU A 186 12.80 -22.30 3.77
C LEU A 186 12.35 -23.57 4.49
N TYR A 187 11.34 -23.47 5.35
CA TYR A 187 10.97 -24.53 6.28
C TYR A 187 9.55 -25.09 6.07
N GLY A 188 8.79 -24.56 5.09
CA GLY A 188 7.43 -25.01 4.75
C GLY A 188 6.33 -24.53 5.70
N ARG A 189 6.66 -23.78 6.75
CA ARG A 189 5.71 -23.23 7.74
C ARG A 189 6.09 -21.81 8.14
N VAL A 190 5.16 -21.05 8.67
CA VAL A 190 5.45 -19.77 9.36
C VAL A 190 6.18 -20.06 10.69
N PRO A 191 6.80 -19.06 11.32
CA PRO A 191 7.37 -19.22 12.66
C PRO A 191 6.31 -19.63 13.69
N ALA A 192 6.69 -20.44 14.68
CA ALA A 192 5.76 -21.08 15.62
C ALA A 192 4.94 -20.10 16.47
N GLU A 193 5.45 -18.88 16.70
CA GLU A 193 4.72 -17.81 17.39
C GLU A 193 3.47 -17.34 16.65
N TYR A 194 3.26 -17.77 15.40
CA TYR A 194 2.11 -17.46 14.55
C TYR A 194 1.24 -18.67 14.23
N ASP A 195 1.45 -19.82 14.85
CA ASP A 195 0.70 -21.06 14.57
C ASP A 195 -0.82 -20.93 14.82
N ASP A 196 -1.24 -19.96 15.64
CA ASP A 196 -2.66 -19.68 15.92
C ASP A 196 -3.37 -18.90 14.81
N PHE A 197 -2.65 -18.43 13.78
CA PHE A 197 -3.20 -17.62 12.69
C PHE A 197 -3.26 -18.38 11.38
N ASP A 198 -4.33 -18.14 10.59
CA ASP A 198 -4.53 -18.76 9.28
C ASP A 198 -4.06 -17.85 8.14
N PHE A 199 -2.79 -17.97 7.75
CA PHE A 199 -2.20 -17.23 6.63
C PHE A 199 -2.33 -17.96 5.28
N ARG A 200 -3.16 -19.00 5.19
CA ARG A 200 -3.34 -19.76 3.95
C ARG A 200 -4.00 -18.92 2.87
N ILE A 201 -3.56 -19.15 1.64
CA ILE A 201 -4.19 -18.56 0.45
C ILE A 201 -5.68 -18.94 0.42
N LYS A 202 -6.53 -17.97 0.10
CA LYS A 202 -7.93 -18.18 -0.22
C LYS A 202 -8.12 -17.90 -1.71
N TYR A 203 -8.67 -18.86 -2.41
CA TYR A 203 -8.94 -18.78 -3.84
C TYR A 203 -10.33 -18.18 -4.12
N GLN A 204 -10.53 -17.70 -5.34
CA GLN A 204 -11.83 -17.17 -5.81
C GLN A 204 -12.85 -18.29 -6.03
#